data_325a955c1441e0a00d832cfe3c849212
#
_entry.id   325a955c1441e0a00d832cfe3c849212
#
_cell.length_a   1.000
_cell.length_b   1.000
_cell.length_c   1.000
_cell.angle_alpha   90.00
_cell.angle_beta   90.00
_cell.angle_gamma   90.00
#
_symmetry.space_group_name_H-M   'P 1'
#
loop_
_entity.id
_entity.type
_entity.pdbx_description
1 polymer ?
#
loop_
_entity_poly.entity_id
_entity_poly.type
_entity_poly.pdbx_seq_one_letter_code
_entity_poly.pdbx_strand_id
1 'polypeptide(L)'
;MKKNPLSWLALYITSIFLVFSCKNEGEVYINKNLNADYVDFWLSDESESKIFSKQTTGVDTGRVTVGTFENIIIDTNQVYQEMDGFGFALNGGSAMHLFNMDQSSRSALLNELFGNNENSIKASYLRVSIGASDLDEYPFSYNDLPDGETDIGMDNFDLGYDKLYLIPILKQIIEISPDIKIMGSPWSPPAWMKTNKNTIGGSLLPEYYDAYALYFVKYIESMKNEGIIISAITIQNEPLHDGNNPSMHMTSLEQASFISQSLGPAFLQNQIDAKIIIYDLNADNIEYPISV
;
A
#
# COMPACT_ATOMS: atom_id res chain seq x y z
N MET A 1 -10.01 -60.88 -59.51
CA MET A 1 -10.25 -59.91 -58.39
C MET A 1 -9.11 -58.88 -58.39
N LYS A 2 -9.38 -57.70 -58.91
CA LYS A 2 -8.40 -56.61 -58.97
C LYS A 2 -8.35 -55.95 -57.60
N LYS A 3 -7.19 -55.99 -56.90
CA LYS A 3 -6.97 -55.25 -55.60
C LYS A 3 -6.77 -53.75 -55.91
N ASN A 4 -7.52 -52.95 -55.29
CA ASN A 4 -7.62 -51.53 -55.47
C ASN A 4 -6.39 -50.82 -54.83
N PRO A 5 -5.57 -50.06 -55.60
CA PRO A 5 -4.33 -49.44 -55.05
C PRO A 5 -4.58 -48.29 -54.02
N LEU A 6 -5.85 -47.89 -53.78
CA LEU A 6 -6.17 -46.79 -52.88
C LEU A 6 -6.05 -47.15 -51.37
N SER A 7 -6.06 -48.48 -51.06
CA SER A 7 -5.98 -48.89 -49.63
C SER A 7 -4.56 -48.77 -49.05
N TRP A 8 -3.53 -48.75 -49.88
CA TRP A 8 -2.15 -48.62 -49.44
C TRP A 8 -1.72 -47.15 -49.24
N LEU A 9 -2.34 -46.24 -49.97
CA LEU A 9 -2.05 -44.81 -49.85
C LEU A 9 -2.64 -44.21 -48.55
N ALA A 10 -3.79 -44.74 -48.15
CA ALA A 10 -4.43 -44.30 -46.90
C ALA A 10 -3.66 -44.74 -45.62
N LEU A 11 -3.00 -45.93 -45.70
CA LEU A 11 -2.18 -46.42 -44.58
C LEU A 11 -0.85 -45.67 -44.43
N TYR A 12 -0.28 -45.19 -45.56
CA TYR A 12 0.97 -44.41 -45.54
C TYR A 12 0.75 -42.98 -45.08
N ILE A 13 -0.39 -42.38 -45.37
CA ILE A 13 -0.74 -41.03 -44.93
C ILE A 13 -1.05 -41.03 -43.43
N THR A 14 -1.70 -42.06 -42.88
CA THR A 14 -1.95 -42.17 -41.45
C THR A 14 -0.69 -42.44 -40.63
N SER A 15 0.30 -43.14 -41.20
CA SER A 15 1.59 -43.36 -40.54
C SER A 15 2.47 -42.11 -40.51
N ILE A 16 2.33 -41.22 -41.50
CA ILE A 16 3.10 -39.96 -41.53
C ILE A 16 2.53 -38.93 -40.53
N PHE A 17 1.23 -38.96 -40.24
CA PHE A 17 0.63 -38.07 -39.22
C PHE A 17 0.92 -38.48 -37.76
N LEU A 18 1.33 -39.72 -37.52
CA LEU A 18 1.67 -40.20 -36.17
C LEU A 18 3.12 -39.90 -35.75
N VAL A 19 3.98 -39.47 -36.68
CA VAL A 19 5.39 -39.15 -36.38
C VAL A 19 5.61 -37.65 -36.06
N PHE A 20 4.61 -36.79 -36.31
CA PHE A 20 4.71 -35.36 -36.04
C PHE A 20 4.02 -34.90 -34.72
N SER A 21 3.65 -35.82 -33.84
CA SER A 21 3.04 -35.48 -32.54
C SER A 21 4.02 -35.65 -31.37
N CYS A 22 5.33 -35.57 -31.57
CA CYS A 22 6.24 -35.14 -30.54
C CYS A 22 6.37 -33.62 -30.66
N LYS A 23 5.48 -32.87 -30.03
CA LYS A 23 5.75 -31.50 -29.72
C LYS A 23 6.99 -31.49 -28.81
N ASN A 24 8.09 -30.97 -29.33
CA ASN A 24 9.11 -30.40 -28.49
C ASN A 24 8.41 -29.52 -27.47
N GLU A 25 8.50 -29.85 -26.20
CA GLU A 25 8.25 -28.87 -25.15
C GLU A 25 9.16 -27.69 -25.47
N GLY A 26 8.54 -26.58 -25.83
CA GLY A 26 9.21 -25.46 -26.45
C GLY A 26 10.35 -24.98 -25.58
N GLU A 27 11.54 -24.91 -26.19
CA GLU A 27 12.56 -24.03 -25.65
C GLU A 27 11.94 -22.64 -25.52
N VAL A 28 11.79 -22.17 -24.29
CA VAL A 28 11.40 -20.80 -24.04
C VAL A 28 12.56 -19.94 -24.50
N TYR A 29 12.43 -19.35 -25.69
CA TYR A 29 13.40 -18.38 -26.18
C TYR A 29 13.27 -17.11 -25.34
N ILE A 30 14.13 -16.98 -24.36
CA ILE A 30 14.30 -15.70 -23.65
C ILE A 30 14.91 -14.74 -24.66
N ASN A 31 14.18 -13.67 -24.94
CA ASN A 31 14.60 -12.64 -25.89
C ASN A 31 15.94 -12.02 -25.40
N LYS A 32 17.02 -12.24 -26.14
CA LYS A 32 18.38 -11.84 -25.82
C LYS A 32 18.65 -10.33 -25.88
N ASN A 33 17.61 -9.49 -25.97
CA ASN A 33 17.72 -8.03 -26.09
C ASN A 33 17.65 -7.26 -24.76
N LEU A 34 17.65 -7.94 -23.62
CA LEU A 34 17.99 -7.30 -22.37
C LEU A 34 19.52 -7.24 -22.28
N ASN A 35 20.12 -6.09 -22.57
CA ASN A 35 21.54 -5.77 -22.34
C ASN A 35 21.84 -5.67 -20.82
N ALA A 36 21.38 -6.61 -20.03
CA ALA A 36 21.76 -6.72 -18.65
C ALA A 36 22.88 -7.78 -18.55
N ASP A 37 24.12 -7.34 -18.73
CA ASP A 37 25.28 -8.20 -18.54
C ASP A 37 25.47 -8.61 -17.07
N TYR A 38 24.70 -8.02 -16.15
CA TYR A 38 24.73 -8.32 -14.72
C TYR A 38 23.40 -8.04 -14.02
N VAL A 39 23.18 -8.69 -12.89
CA VAL A 39 22.05 -8.46 -11.97
C VAL A 39 22.61 -8.05 -10.62
N ASP A 40 22.16 -6.90 -10.12
CA ASP A 40 22.38 -6.53 -8.74
C ASP A 40 21.29 -7.16 -7.85
N PHE A 41 21.69 -7.79 -6.75
CA PHE A 41 20.73 -8.28 -5.77
C PHE A 41 21.24 -8.14 -4.35
N TRP A 42 20.29 -7.99 -3.43
CA TRP A 42 20.53 -7.92 -1.99
C TRP A 42 19.91 -9.13 -1.32
N LEU A 43 20.61 -9.70 -0.38
CA LEU A 43 20.18 -10.89 0.34
C LEU A 43 19.92 -10.57 1.80
N SER A 44 18.76 -11.04 2.29
CA SER A 44 18.50 -11.24 3.71
C SER A 44 18.26 -12.73 3.93
N ASP A 45 18.91 -13.34 4.91
CA ASP A 45 18.78 -14.76 5.23
C ASP A 45 18.14 -14.99 6.62
N GLU A 46 17.54 -16.16 6.82
CA GLU A 46 16.89 -16.53 8.08
C GLU A 46 17.83 -16.55 9.28
N SER A 47 19.12 -16.75 9.05
CA SER A 47 20.14 -16.76 10.12
C SER A 47 20.55 -15.36 10.56
N GLU A 48 20.02 -14.31 9.89
CA GLU A 48 20.41 -12.91 10.08
C GLU A 48 21.91 -12.64 9.90
N SER A 49 22.64 -13.59 9.33
CA SER A 49 24.06 -13.42 9.00
C SER A 49 24.26 -12.41 7.86
N LYS A 50 23.22 -12.22 7.05
CA LYS A 50 23.12 -11.22 6.00
C LYS A 50 21.78 -10.51 6.10
N ILE A 51 21.82 -9.21 6.31
CA ILE A 51 20.64 -8.34 6.36
C ILE A 51 20.81 -7.29 5.26
N PHE A 52 19.94 -7.35 4.23
CA PHE A 52 19.97 -6.43 3.09
C PHE A 52 21.39 -6.22 2.55
N SER A 53 22.14 -7.31 2.41
CA SER A 53 23.54 -7.29 2.01
C SER A 53 23.66 -7.44 0.49
N LYS A 54 24.25 -6.44 -0.19
CA LYS A 54 24.52 -6.51 -1.62
C LYS A 54 25.49 -7.66 -1.92
N GLN A 55 25.13 -8.49 -2.89
CA GLN A 55 25.94 -9.61 -3.33
C GLN A 55 26.72 -9.23 -4.59
N THR A 56 27.98 -9.63 -4.66
CA THR A 56 28.88 -9.30 -5.78
C THR A 56 29.09 -10.45 -6.74
N THR A 57 28.52 -11.63 -6.45
CA THR A 57 28.70 -12.84 -7.25
C THR A 57 27.43 -13.69 -7.23
N GLY A 58 27.18 -14.44 -8.29
CA GLY A 58 26.34 -15.63 -8.25
C GLY A 58 24.98 -15.57 -8.94
N VAL A 59 24.74 -14.64 -9.86
CA VAL A 59 23.56 -14.72 -10.74
C VAL A 59 24.00 -14.84 -12.18
N ASP A 60 23.73 -16.01 -12.76
CA ASP A 60 23.85 -16.19 -14.21
C ASP A 60 22.56 -15.72 -14.89
N THR A 61 22.69 -14.87 -15.89
CA THR A 61 21.57 -14.39 -16.70
C THR A 61 21.56 -15.06 -18.06
N GLY A 62 20.39 -15.43 -18.55
CA GLY A 62 20.16 -15.77 -19.95
C GLY A 62 19.97 -17.23 -20.32
N ARG A 63 20.08 -18.21 -19.42
CA ARG A 63 19.78 -19.61 -19.71
C ARG A 63 19.01 -20.29 -18.60
N VAL A 64 17.85 -20.87 -18.94
CA VAL A 64 17.16 -21.80 -18.03
C VAL A 64 17.99 -23.07 -17.95
N THR A 65 18.49 -23.39 -16.76
CA THR A 65 19.16 -24.66 -16.48
C THR A 65 18.15 -25.67 -15.95
N VAL A 66 18.00 -26.78 -16.65
CA VAL A 66 17.20 -27.91 -16.18
C VAL A 66 18.07 -28.67 -15.17
N GLY A 67 17.72 -28.68 -13.89
CA GLY A 67 18.48 -29.38 -12.85
C GLY A 67 18.17 -28.90 -11.44
N THR A 68 19.19 -28.88 -10.58
CA THR A 68 19.10 -28.66 -9.13
C THR A 68 18.92 -27.21 -8.69
N PHE A 69 18.84 -26.26 -9.61
CA PHE A 69 18.68 -24.83 -9.28
C PHE A 69 17.29 -24.35 -9.67
N GLU A 70 16.71 -23.49 -8.84
CA GLU A 70 15.48 -22.80 -9.19
C GLU A 70 15.76 -21.70 -10.21
N ASN A 71 14.85 -21.56 -11.16
CA ASN A 71 14.94 -20.53 -12.20
C ASN A 71 13.88 -19.45 -11.95
N ILE A 72 14.30 -18.21 -12.00
CA ILE A 72 13.38 -17.05 -12.01
C ILE A 72 13.22 -16.62 -13.47
N ILE A 73 12.00 -16.70 -13.98
CA ILE A 73 11.66 -16.31 -15.34
C ILE A 73 10.93 -14.97 -15.31
N ILE A 74 11.51 -13.97 -15.97
CA ILE A 74 10.87 -12.66 -16.15
C ILE A 74 10.33 -12.58 -17.57
N ASP A 75 9.00 -12.62 -17.71
CA ASP A 75 8.32 -12.45 -19.01
C ASP A 75 7.86 -11.00 -19.16
N THR A 76 8.58 -10.21 -19.93
CA THR A 76 8.27 -8.80 -20.19
C THR A 76 7.03 -8.59 -21.08
N ASN A 77 6.46 -9.66 -21.68
CA ASN A 77 5.22 -9.58 -22.46
C ASN A 77 3.97 -9.72 -21.56
N GLN A 78 4.13 -10.19 -20.32
CA GLN A 78 3.05 -10.26 -19.33
C GLN A 78 3.14 -9.06 -18.41
N VAL A 79 2.28 -8.08 -18.66
CA VAL A 79 2.20 -6.85 -17.85
C VAL A 79 0.98 -6.95 -16.94
N TYR A 80 1.18 -6.65 -15.66
CA TYR A 80 0.13 -6.58 -14.65
C TYR A 80 -0.14 -5.11 -14.27
N GLN A 81 -0.57 -4.85 -13.03
CA GLN A 81 -0.82 -3.50 -12.54
C GLN A 81 0.49 -2.71 -12.36
N GLU A 82 0.40 -1.40 -12.50
CA GLU A 82 1.46 -0.49 -12.10
C GLU A 82 1.52 -0.40 -10.56
N MET A 83 2.74 -0.39 -10.01
CA MET A 83 2.97 -0.25 -8.59
C MET A 83 3.33 1.19 -8.26
N ASP A 84 2.54 1.82 -7.37
CA ASP A 84 2.77 3.22 -6.96
C ASP A 84 4.03 3.41 -6.11
N GLY A 85 4.53 2.36 -5.48
CA GLY A 85 5.73 2.36 -4.64
C GLY A 85 5.69 1.28 -3.57
N PHE A 86 6.76 1.22 -2.78
CA PHE A 86 6.92 0.31 -1.66
C PHE A 86 7.34 1.06 -0.41
N GLY A 87 6.86 0.62 0.75
CA GLY A 87 7.18 1.26 2.01
C GLY A 87 6.51 0.59 3.21
N PHE A 88 6.30 1.36 4.23
CA PHE A 88 5.79 0.89 5.52
C PHE A 88 4.95 1.96 6.22
N ALA A 89 4.34 1.61 7.35
CA ALA A 89 3.61 2.57 8.18
C ALA A 89 4.58 3.39 9.06
N LEU A 90 4.33 4.69 9.10
CA LEU A 90 4.95 5.62 10.05
C LEU A 90 3.82 6.30 10.82
N ASN A 91 3.49 5.78 11.99
CA ASN A 91 2.50 6.37 12.91
C ASN A 91 3.15 7.31 13.94
N GLY A 92 2.31 8.00 14.72
CA GLY A 92 2.75 9.00 15.67
C GLY A 92 3.72 8.47 16.71
N GLY A 93 3.51 7.26 17.24
CA GLY A 93 4.43 6.62 18.19
C GLY A 93 5.80 6.35 17.60
N SER A 94 5.87 5.85 16.36
CA SER A 94 7.14 5.65 15.64
C SER A 94 7.83 7.00 15.36
N ALA A 95 7.07 8.00 14.95
CA ALA A 95 7.60 9.35 14.70
C ALA A 95 8.14 10.00 15.99
N MET A 96 7.48 9.80 17.13
CA MET A 96 7.97 10.25 18.43
C MET A 96 9.31 9.62 18.78
N HIS A 97 9.48 8.31 18.57
CA HIS A 97 10.76 7.66 18.80
C HIS A 97 11.86 8.20 17.90
N LEU A 98 11.59 8.37 16.60
CA LEU A 98 12.54 8.98 15.67
C LEU A 98 12.90 10.40 16.07
N PHE A 99 11.91 11.22 16.46
CA PHE A 99 12.13 12.60 16.88
C PHE A 99 13.03 12.71 18.12
N ASN A 100 12.88 11.79 19.07
CA ASN A 100 13.64 11.74 20.31
C ASN A 100 15.05 11.12 20.16
N MET A 101 15.39 10.55 19.03
CA MET A 101 16.77 10.12 18.72
C MET A 101 17.71 11.36 18.65
N ASP A 102 18.98 11.15 18.95
CA ASP A 102 19.98 12.18 18.61
C ASP A 102 20.00 12.46 17.10
N GLN A 103 20.31 13.70 16.74
CA GLN A 103 20.20 14.15 15.37
C GLN A 103 21.05 13.34 14.39
N SER A 104 22.23 12.89 14.78
CA SER A 104 23.14 12.15 13.88
C SER A 104 22.62 10.76 13.59
N SER A 105 22.16 10.03 14.61
CA SER A 105 21.56 8.71 14.47
C SER A 105 20.25 8.75 13.68
N ARG A 106 19.39 9.73 13.97
CA ARG A 106 18.16 9.95 13.20
C ARG A 106 18.45 10.23 11.73
N SER A 107 19.37 11.15 11.42
CA SER A 107 19.73 11.47 10.05
C SER A 107 20.32 10.26 9.32
N ALA A 108 21.17 9.47 9.97
CA ALA A 108 21.72 8.26 9.39
C ALA A 108 20.62 7.25 9.05
N LEU A 109 19.69 6.98 9.99
CA LEU A 109 18.57 6.08 9.80
C LEU A 109 17.61 6.55 8.69
N LEU A 110 17.23 7.83 8.67
CA LEU A 110 16.38 8.36 7.61
C LEU A 110 17.03 8.28 6.22
N ASN A 111 18.35 8.47 6.12
CA ASN A 111 19.07 8.27 4.86
C ASN A 111 19.19 6.80 4.45
N GLU A 112 19.30 5.88 5.40
CA GLU A 112 19.24 4.44 5.11
C GLU A 112 17.88 4.03 4.57
N LEU A 113 16.80 4.54 5.16
CA LEU A 113 15.43 4.19 4.78
C LEU A 113 14.99 4.86 3.47
N PHE A 114 15.27 6.14 3.28
CA PHE A 114 14.68 6.97 2.23
C PHE A 114 15.69 7.56 1.23
N GLY A 115 16.98 7.46 1.51
CA GLY A 115 18.03 8.01 0.66
C GLY A 115 18.21 7.26 -0.66
N ASN A 116 19.05 7.81 -1.54
CA ASN A 116 19.28 7.29 -2.90
C ASN A 116 20.64 6.58 -3.05
N ASN A 117 21.36 6.35 -1.96
CA ASN A 117 22.66 5.67 -2.03
C ASN A 117 22.49 4.16 -2.21
N GLU A 118 23.61 3.47 -2.45
CA GLU A 118 23.65 2.03 -2.73
C GLU A 118 23.11 1.17 -1.58
N ASN A 119 23.26 1.62 -0.34
CA ASN A 119 22.83 0.91 0.86
C ASN A 119 21.47 1.35 1.40
N SER A 120 20.80 2.27 0.72
CA SER A 120 19.47 2.73 1.13
C SER A 120 18.39 1.79 0.63
N ILE A 121 17.37 1.56 1.47
CA ILE A 121 16.17 0.77 1.14
C ILE A 121 15.35 1.46 0.04
N LYS A 122 15.42 2.80 -0.03
CA LYS A 122 14.69 3.63 -1.01
C LYS A 122 13.17 3.47 -0.89
N ALA A 123 12.66 3.46 0.35
CA ALA A 123 11.23 3.47 0.56
C ALA A 123 10.61 4.67 -0.16
N SER A 124 9.61 4.41 -0.99
CA SER A 124 8.97 5.40 -1.88
C SER A 124 7.51 5.65 -1.55
N TYR A 125 6.97 4.94 -0.55
CA TYR A 125 5.59 5.05 -0.12
C TYR A 125 5.49 4.95 1.40
N LEU A 126 4.74 5.86 2.03
CA LEU A 126 4.46 5.82 3.47
C LEU A 126 2.96 5.75 3.72
N ARG A 127 2.57 5.00 4.75
CA ARG A 127 1.24 5.04 5.35
C ARG A 127 1.35 5.71 6.71
N VAL A 128 0.56 6.77 6.94
CA VAL A 128 0.52 7.50 8.21
C VAL A 128 -0.88 7.43 8.80
N SER A 129 -1.00 7.53 10.11
CA SER A 129 -2.31 7.65 10.76
C SER A 129 -2.93 9.03 10.54
N ILE A 130 -4.26 9.10 10.52
CA ILE A 130 -5.05 10.34 10.60
C ILE A 130 -5.62 10.40 12.02
N GLY A 131 -5.03 11.22 12.88
CA GLY A 131 -5.18 11.12 14.33
C GLY A 131 -4.36 9.94 14.89
N ALA A 132 -4.68 9.51 16.10
CA ALA A 132 -3.97 8.41 16.73
C ALA A 132 -4.19 7.07 16.03
N SER A 133 -3.15 6.24 16.05
CA SER A 133 -3.21 4.79 15.85
C SER A 133 -3.20 4.06 17.19
N ASP A 134 -3.30 2.74 17.17
CA ASP A 134 -3.12 1.88 18.34
C ASP A 134 -1.66 1.78 18.85
N LEU A 135 -0.71 2.39 18.13
CA LEU A 135 0.70 2.50 18.52
C LEU A 135 1.07 3.91 19.04
N ASP A 136 0.09 4.78 19.22
CA ASP A 136 0.30 6.07 19.85
C ASP A 136 0.18 5.97 21.39
N GLU A 137 0.74 6.95 22.11
CA GLU A 137 0.77 6.95 23.57
C GLU A 137 -0.65 7.02 24.16
N TYR A 138 -1.56 7.69 23.47
CA TYR A 138 -2.97 7.82 23.83
C TYR A 138 -3.83 8.07 22.58
N PRO A 139 -5.13 7.68 22.62
CA PRO A 139 -6.03 7.96 21.51
C PRO A 139 -6.35 9.45 21.42
N PHE A 140 -6.35 9.99 20.21
CA PHE A 140 -6.79 11.35 19.90
C PHE A 140 -7.32 11.43 18.47
N SER A 141 -8.17 12.41 18.22
CA SER A 141 -8.52 12.86 16.87
C SER A 141 -8.14 14.35 16.70
N TYR A 142 -8.31 14.88 15.52
CA TYR A 142 -8.06 16.31 15.27
C TYR A 142 -9.26 17.21 15.60
N ASN A 143 -10.32 16.63 16.19
CA ASN A 143 -11.51 17.37 16.62
C ASN A 143 -12.17 16.70 17.84
N ASP A 144 -11.38 16.50 18.91
CA ASP A 144 -11.89 15.97 20.16
C ASP A 144 -12.59 17.08 20.95
N LEU A 145 -13.79 16.81 21.44
CA LEU A 145 -14.64 17.77 22.12
C LEU A 145 -15.09 17.23 23.47
N PRO A 146 -15.47 18.12 24.42
CA PRO A 146 -16.14 17.73 25.64
C PRO A 146 -17.42 16.93 25.39
N ASP A 147 -17.78 16.08 26.37
CA ASP A 147 -18.97 15.25 26.28
C ASP A 147 -20.24 16.07 25.98
N GLY A 148 -20.97 15.65 24.94
CA GLY A 148 -22.21 16.26 24.52
C GLY A 148 -22.05 17.42 23.52
N GLU A 149 -20.84 17.85 23.24
CA GLU A 149 -20.58 18.85 22.21
C GLU A 149 -20.40 18.20 20.83
N THR A 150 -20.67 18.98 19.77
CA THR A 150 -20.47 18.60 18.38
C THR A 150 -19.92 19.80 17.59
N ASP A 151 -19.13 19.53 16.54
CA ASP A 151 -18.55 20.57 15.67
C ASP A 151 -18.68 20.16 14.21
N ILE A 152 -19.88 20.28 13.65
CA ILE A 152 -20.20 19.89 12.28
C ILE A 152 -19.38 20.70 11.26
N GLY A 153 -19.03 21.95 11.60
CA GLY A 153 -18.23 22.83 10.75
C GLY A 153 -16.73 22.59 10.81
N MET A 154 -16.27 21.70 11.67
CA MET A 154 -14.82 21.48 11.92
C MET A 154 -14.08 22.78 12.28
N ASP A 155 -14.71 23.67 13.04
CA ASP A 155 -14.13 24.96 13.44
C ASP A 155 -13.00 24.77 14.45
N ASN A 156 -13.05 23.70 15.24
CA ASN A 156 -12.03 23.31 16.23
C ASN A 156 -11.02 22.27 15.69
N PHE A 157 -11.00 22.04 14.36
CA PHE A 157 -10.05 21.10 13.77
C PHE A 157 -8.61 21.57 13.94
N ASP A 158 -7.76 20.73 14.52
CA ASP A 158 -6.33 20.99 14.68
C ASP A 158 -5.52 19.68 14.60
N LEU A 159 -4.41 19.67 13.83
CA LEU A 159 -3.53 18.50 13.71
C LEU A 159 -2.87 18.10 15.04
N GLY A 160 -2.99 18.94 16.06
CA GLY A 160 -2.72 18.62 17.45
C GLY A 160 -1.36 18.00 17.71
N TYR A 161 -1.39 16.78 18.21
CA TYR A 161 -0.21 16.02 18.62
C TYR A 161 0.76 15.72 17.46
N ASP A 162 0.27 15.55 16.25
CA ASP A 162 1.12 15.27 15.09
C ASP A 162 2.05 16.43 14.73
N LYS A 163 1.72 17.67 15.12
CA LYS A 163 2.61 18.83 14.98
C LYS A 163 3.89 18.69 15.81
N LEU A 164 3.87 17.87 16.86
CA LEU A 164 5.02 17.70 17.75
C LEU A 164 6.04 16.73 17.18
N TYR A 165 5.59 15.65 16.52
CA TYR A 165 6.47 14.55 16.12
C TYR A 165 6.32 14.13 14.67
N LEU A 166 5.12 13.76 14.21
CA LEU A 166 4.91 13.18 12.88
C LEU A 166 5.26 14.19 11.78
N ILE A 167 4.71 15.39 11.84
CA ILE A 167 4.97 16.44 10.85
C ILE A 167 6.45 16.81 10.74
N PRO A 168 7.18 17.06 11.85
CA PRO A 168 8.62 17.30 11.79
C PRO A 168 9.44 16.17 11.18
N ILE A 169 9.06 14.92 11.41
CA ILE A 169 9.75 13.76 10.81
C ILE A 169 9.40 13.63 9.34
N LEU A 170 8.14 13.79 8.95
CA LEU A 170 7.74 13.78 7.53
C LEU A 170 8.46 14.86 6.71
N LYS A 171 8.65 16.06 7.26
CA LYS A 171 9.42 17.12 6.60
C LYS A 171 10.87 16.69 6.35
N GLN A 172 11.53 16.05 7.31
CA GLN A 172 12.89 15.53 7.12
C GLN A 172 12.93 14.41 6.06
N ILE A 173 11.92 13.54 6.03
CA ILE A 173 11.81 12.50 5.00
C ILE A 173 11.62 13.11 3.61
N ILE A 174 10.75 14.09 3.47
CA ILE A 174 10.50 14.79 2.20
C ILE A 174 11.74 15.54 1.70
N GLU A 175 12.55 16.10 2.59
CA GLU A 175 13.86 16.70 2.21
C GLU A 175 14.82 15.65 1.59
N ILE A 176 14.78 14.40 2.07
CA ILE A 176 15.59 13.28 1.54
C ILE A 176 14.99 12.67 0.28
N SER A 177 13.67 12.48 0.26
CA SER A 177 12.89 11.84 -0.81
C SER A 177 11.69 12.70 -1.20
N PRO A 178 11.86 13.73 -2.04
CA PRO A 178 10.79 14.68 -2.38
C PRO A 178 9.60 14.08 -3.10
N ASP A 179 9.79 12.97 -3.81
CA ASP A 179 8.76 12.29 -4.59
C ASP A 179 8.03 11.19 -3.80
N ILE A 180 8.30 11.06 -2.49
CA ILE A 180 7.66 10.05 -1.67
C ILE A 180 6.15 10.22 -1.65
N LYS A 181 5.42 9.14 -1.86
CA LYS A 181 3.96 9.13 -1.77
C LYS A 181 3.53 8.86 -0.32
N ILE A 182 2.52 9.59 0.13
CA ILE A 182 2.01 9.48 1.49
C ILE A 182 0.52 9.17 1.44
N MET A 183 0.12 8.11 2.16
CA MET A 183 -1.27 7.70 2.35
C MET A 183 -1.66 7.90 3.81
N GLY A 184 -2.79 8.57 4.06
CA GLY A 184 -3.38 8.70 5.39
C GLY A 184 -4.43 7.62 5.66
N SER A 185 -4.48 7.10 6.89
CA SER A 185 -5.48 6.12 7.31
C SER A 185 -5.97 6.43 8.72
N PRO A 186 -7.28 6.66 8.96
CA PRO A 186 -7.84 6.87 10.29
C PRO A 186 -8.14 5.54 10.98
N TRP A 187 -7.87 5.46 12.28
CA TRP A 187 -8.33 4.36 13.15
C TRP A 187 -9.75 4.61 13.67
N SER A 188 -10.13 5.87 13.82
CA SER A 188 -11.46 6.27 14.25
C SER A 188 -11.74 7.72 13.86
N PRO A 189 -12.98 8.08 13.55
CA PRO A 189 -13.41 9.47 13.59
C PRO A 189 -13.41 9.99 15.04
N PRO A 190 -13.60 11.32 15.25
CA PRO A 190 -13.88 11.88 16.57
C PRO A 190 -15.01 11.12 17.29
N ALA A 191 -14.85 10.86 18.58
CA ALA A 191 -15.76 10.02 19.35
C ALA A 191 -17.22 10.53 19.31
N TRP A 192 -17.44 11.83 19.26
CA TRP A 192 -18.77 12.43 19.21
C TRP A 192 -19.57 12.09 17.93
N MET A 193 -18.89 11.67 16.85
CA MET A 193 -19.55 11.21 15.59
C MET A 193 -20.01 9.76 15.65
N LYS A 194 -19.66 9.01 16.69
CA LYS A 194 -19.88 7.56 16.76
C LYS A 194 -21.11 7.19 17.56
N THR A 195 -21.70 6.05 17.24
CA THR A 195 -22.89 5.50 17.92
C THR A 195 -22.70 5.30 19.41
N ASN A 196 -21.48 4.97 19.85
CA ASN A 196 -21.13 4.71 21.23
C ASN A 196 -20.39 5.86 21.94
N LYS A 197 -20.08 6.95 21.22
CA LYS A 197 -19.33 8.10 21.73
C LYS A 197 -18.02 7.73 22.42
N ASN A 198 -17.33 6.72 21.92
CA ASN A 198 -16.11 6.17 22.50
C ASN A 198 -15.01 6.05 21.44
N THR A 199 -13.76 6.07 21.86
CA THR A 199 -12.61 5.85 20.96
C THR A 199 -12.56 4.42 20.41
N ILE A 200 -13.07 3.42 21.16
CA ILE A 200 -13.07 2.00 20.81
C ILE A 200 -14.41 1.59 20.22
N GLY A 201 -14.40 0.90 19.08
CA GLY A 201 -15.59 0.31 18.46
C GLY A 201 -16.66 1.33 18.07
N GLY A 202 -17.91 0.89 17.99
CA GLY A 202 -19.02 1.69 17.48
C GLY A 202 -18.95 1.88 15.96
N SER A 203 -19.91 2.62 15.41
CA SER A 203 -19.98 2.96 13.98
C SER A 203 -20.20 4.44 13.79
N LEU A 204 -19.83 4.97 12.64
CA LEU A 204 -20.09 6.36 12.25
C LEU A 204 -21.60 6.58 12.08
N LEU A 205 -22.14 7.59 12.74
CA LEU A 205 -23.54 7.98 12.58
C LEU A 205 -23.76 8.64 11.22
N PRO A 206 -24.79 8.23 10.44
CA PRO A 206 -25.05 8.79 9.11
C PRO A 206 -25.27 10.32 9.10
N GLU A 207 -25.83 10.86 10.16
CA GLU A 207 -26.01 12.32 10.32
C GLU A 207 -24.68 13.10 10.36
N TYR A 208 -23.56 12.44 10.60
CA TYR A 208 -22.22 13.05 10.60
C TYR A 208 -21.37 12.71 9.37
N TYR A 209 -21.92 12.07 8.34
CA TYR A 209 -21.16 11.75 7.14
C TYR A 209 -20.55 12.99 6.48
N ASP A 210 -21.29 14.07 6.34
CA ASP A 210 -20.78 15.32 5.77
C ASP A 210 -19.70 15.97 6.66
N ALA A 211 -19.89 15.93 7.97
CA ALA A 211 -18.89 16.42 8.93
C ALA A 211 -17.59 15.59 8.88
N TYR A 212 -17.71 14.27 8.77
CA TYR A 212 -16.54 13.40 8.65
C TYR A 212 -15.84 13.53 7.28
N ALA A 213 -16.59 13.77 6.20
CA ALA A 213 -16.01 14.12 4.91
C ALA A 213 -15.24 15.44 4.98
N LEU A 214 -15.78 16.46 5.67
CA LEU A 214 -15.08 17.72 5.92
C LEU A 214 -13.82 17.53 6.78
N TYR A 215 -13.82 16.60 7.72
CA TYR A 215 -12.64 16.23 8.52
C TYR A 215 -11.48 15.77 7.61
N PHE A 216 -11.74 14.92 6.61
CA PHE A 216 -10.73 14.52 5.61
C PHE A 216 -10.25 15.69 4.75
N VAL A 217 -11.16 16.56 4.33
CA VAL A 217 -10.80 17.79 3.60
C VAL A 217 -9.85 18.64 4.42
N LYS A 218 -10.20 18.94 5.67
CA LYS A 218 -9.38 19.73 6.61
C LYS A 218 -8.02 19.09 6.86
N TYR A 219 -7.98 17.76 7.00
CA TYR A 219 -6.72 17.02 7.16
C TYR A 219 -5.79 17.24 5.95
N ILE A 220 -6.29 16.99 4.73
CA ILE A 220 -5.49 17.10 3.50
C ILE A 220 -5.00 18.53 3.29
N GLU A 221 -5.88 19.52 3.50
CA GLU A 221 -5.52 20.94 3.40
C GLU A 221 -4.49 21.36 4.45
N SER A 222 -4.66 20.91 5.70
CA SER A 222 -3.74 21.23 6.78
C SER A 222 -2.37 20.61 6.56
N MET A 223 -2.31 19.36 6.12
CA MET A 223 -1.04 18.69 5.75
C MET A 223 -0.37 19.39 4.57
N LYS A 224 -1.13 19.80 3.56
CA LYS A 224 -0.63 20.58 2.43
C LYS A 224 -0.06 21.93 2.88
N ASN A 225 -0.68 22.61 3.83
CA ASN A 225 -0.17 23.86 4.41
C ASN A 225 1.14 23.65 5.17
N GLU A 226 1.37 22.45 5.72
CA GLU A 226 2.63 22.03 6.31
C GLU A 226 3.70 21.62 5.25
N GLY A 227 3.35 21.63 3.96
CA GLY A 227 4.21 21.21 2.86
C GLY A 227 4.21 19.69 2.62
N ILE A 228 3.21 18.98 3.14
CA ILE A 228 3.09 17.52 3.03
C ILE A 228 1.90 17.18 2.14
N ILE A 229 2.15 16.52 1.01
CA ILE A 229 1.11 16.15 0.06
C ILE A 229 0.60 14.73 0.37
N ILE A 230 -0.68 14.63 0.68
CA ILE A 230 -1.36 13.34 0.86
C ILE A 230 -1.84 12.84 -0.51
N SER A 231 -1.26 11.75 -0.99
CA SER A 231 -1.54 11.16 -2.30
C SER A 231 -2.76 10.25 -2.31
N ALA A 232 -3.09 9.67 -1.15
CA ALA A 232 -4.22 8.77 -0.97
C ALA A 232 -4.70 8.80 0.48
N ILE A 233 -5.94 8.38 0.70
CA ILE A 233 -6.45 8.06 2.02
C ILE A 233 -7.14 6.70 2.01
N THR A 234 -7.16 6.00 3.15
CA THR A 234 -8.14 4.95 3.40
C THR A 234 -9.32 5.52 4.18
N ILE A 235 -10.47 4.87 4.09
CA ILE A 235 -11.68 5.35 4.79
C ILE A 235 -11.62 5.02 6.28
N GLN A 236 -11.14 3.82 6.59
CA GLN A 236 -11.06 3.29 7.95
C GLN A 236 -9.99 2.20 8.01
N ASN A 237 -9.07 2.31 8.97
CA ASN A 237 -8.19 1.21 9.31
C ASN A 237 -9.02 0.03 9.84
N GLU A 238 -8.78 -1.17 9.29
CA GLU A 238 -9.38 -2.43 9.71
C GLU A 238 -10.90 -2.33 9.96
N PRO A 239 -11.72 -2.01 8.94
CA PRO A 239 -13.13 -1.67 9.13
C PRO A 239 -13.98 -2.76 9.77
N LEU A 240 -13.52 -4.03 9.76
CA LEU A 240 -14.19 -5.15 10.41
C LEU A 240 -13.56 -5.57 11.75
N HIS A 241 -12.51 -4.84 12.20
CA HIS A 241 -11.84 -5.09 13.48
C HIS A 241 -11.96 -3.86 14.38
N ASP A 242 -12.80 -3.91 15.38
CA ASP A 242 -13.15 -2.80 16.27
C ASP A 242 -12.61 -2.95 17.69
N GLY A 243 -11.57 -3.77 17.87
CA GLY A 243 -10.96 -4.07 19.17
C GLY A 243 -9.78 -3.17 19.55
N ASN A 244 -9.18 -2.46 18.60
CA ASN A 244 -8.06 -1.55 18.87
C ASN A 244 -8.52 -0.26 19.58
N ASN A 245 -7.58 0.47 20.15
CA ASN A 245 -7.83 1.80 20.71
C ASN A 245 -6.89 2.84 20.06
N PRO A 246 -7.38 3.70 19.15
CA PRO A 246 -8.79 3.83 18.73
C PRO A 246 -9.21 2.78 17.70
N SER A 247 -10.53 2.66 17.44
CA SER A 247 -11.09 1.81 16.39
C SER A 247 -12.53 2.19 16.06
N MET A 248 -13.04 1.72 14.90
CA MET A 248 -14.43 1.84 14.51
C MET A 248 -14.82 0.69 13.59
N HIS A 249 -16.00 0.11 13.80
CA HIS A 249 -16.58 -0.85 12.86
C HIS A 249 -17.27 -0.12 11.70
N MET A 250 -17.02 -0.57 10.47
CA MET A 250 -17.66 -0.02 9.28
C MET A 250 -17.93 -1.15 8.29
N THR A 251 -19.18 -1.42 7.97
CA THR A 251 -19.55 -2.36 6.93
C THR A 251 -19.25 -1.83 5.53
N SER A 252 -19.19 -2.70 4.53
CA SER A 252 -19.00 -2.30 3.13
C SER A 252 -20.10 -1.36 2.62
N LEU A 253 -21.35 -1.57 3.04
CA LEU A 253 -22.48 -0.72 2.67
C LEU A 253 -22.40 0.68 3.30
N GLU A 254 -21.95 0.78 4.55
CA GLU A 254 -21.68 2.07 5.20
C GLU A 254 -20.53 2.78 4.51
N GLN A 255 -19.46 2.07 4.17
CA GLN A 255 -18.33 2.65 3.44
C GLN A 255 -18.74 3.16 2.05
N ALA A 256 -19.47 2.36 1.28
CA ALA A 256 -20.03 2.76 -0.02
C ALA A 256 -20.94 3.99 0.09
N SER A 257 -21.81 4.02 1.09
CA SER A 257 -22.72 5.13 1.33
C SER A 257 -21.97 6.41 1.71
N PHE A 258 -20.98 6.31 2.59
CA PHE A 258 -20.15 7.44 3.00
C PHE A 258 -19.36 8.02 1.81
N ILE A 259 -18.73 7.15 0.99
CA ILE A 259 -18.00 7.59 -0.19
C ILE A 259 -18.92 8.30 -1.19
N SER A 260 -20.03 7.65 -1.54
CA SER A 260 -20.89 8.15 -2.62
C SER A 260 -21.70 9.39 -2.23
N GLN A 261 -22.13 9.51 -0.97
CA GLN A 261 -23.02 10.58 -0.52
C GLN A 261 -22.25 11.80 0.00
N SER A 262 -21.08 11.63 0.61
CA SER A 262 -20.38 12.70 1.32
C SER A 262 -18.93 12.87 0.89
N LEU A 263 -18.08 11.85 0.98
CA LEU A 263 -16.63 12.01 0.80
C LEU A 263 -16.25 12.33 -0.65
N GLY A 264 -16.78 11.59 -1.63
CA GLY A 264 -16.53 11.84 -3.05
C GLY A 264 -16.98 13.24 -3.48
N PRO A 265 -18.24 13.66 -3.19
CA PRO A 265 -18.70 15.03 -3.41
C PRO A 265 -17.83 16.09 -2.74
N ALA A 266 -17.41 15.89 -1.49
CA ALA A 266 -16.56 16.83 -0.77
C ALA A 266 -15.18 16.98 -1.43
N PHE A 267 -14.55 15.87 -1.85
CA PHE A 267 -13.26 15.91 -2.57
C PHE A 267 -13.39 16.63 -3.90
N LEU A 268 -14.45 16.35 -4.67
CA LEU A 268 -14.71 17.03 -5.93
C LEU A 268 -14.91 18.55 -5.73
N GLN A 269 -15.70 18.95 -4.74
CA GLN A 269 -15.97 20.36 -4.43
C GLN A 269 -14.72 21.13 -4.01
N ASN A 270 -13.82 20.49 -3.27
CA ASN A 270 -12.59 21.09 -2.76
C ASN A 270 -11.36 20.83 -3.66
N GLN A 271 -11.54 20.25 -4.86
CA GLN A 271 -10.50 19.98 -5.85
C GLN A 271 -9.35 19.12 -5.25
N ILE A 272 -9.72 18.08 -4.50
CA ILE A 272 -8.79 17.14 -3.89
C ILE A 272 -8.62 15.94 -4.82
N ASP A 273 -7.37 15.69 -5.28
CA ASP A 273 -7.01 14.59 -6.18
C ASP A 273 -6.50 13.35 -5.43
N ALA A 274 -6.52 13.34 -4.10
CA ALA A 274 -6.09 12.18 -3.31
C ALA A 274 -6.96 10.96 -3.64
N LYS A 275 -6.32 9.81 -3.89
CA LYS A 275 -7.03 8.55 -4.15
C LYS A 275 -7.79 8.11 -2.90
N ILE A 276 -8.99 7.59 -3.06
CA ILE A 276 -9.76 6.94 -2.01
C ILE A 276 -9.54 5.43 -2.12
N ILE A 277 -8.92 4.84 -1.10
CA ILE A 277 -8.65 3.40 -1.02
C ILE A 277 -9.67 2.78 -0.09
N ILE A 278 -10.35 1.76 -0.60
CA ILE A 278 -11.37 1.00 0.14
C ILE A 278 -10.75 -0.23 0.81
N TYR A 279 -11.38 -0.71 1.88
CA TYR A 279 -11.04 -1.96 2.57
C TYR A 279 -9.57 -2.07 3.00
N ASP A 280 -9.16 -1.25 3.95
CA ASP A 280 -7.83 -1.26 4.56
C ASP A 280 -7.74 -2.37 5.64
N LEU A 281 -7.73 -3.64 5.21
CA LEU A 281 -7.69 -4.85 6.04
C LEU A 281 -7.00 -5.99 5.28
N ASN A 282 -6.98 -7.18 5.86
CA ASN A 282 -6.40 -8.39 5.27
C ASN A 282 -7.05 -8.77 3.93
N ALA A 283 -6.28 -9.32 3.01
CA ALA A 283 -6.74 -9.69 1.66
C ALA A 283 -7.57 -10.99 1.61
N ASP A 284 -8.08 -11.46 2.74
CA ASP A 284 -8.82 -12.71 2.91
C ASP A 284 -10.34 -12.58 2.70
N ASN A 285 -10.88 -11.34 2.71
CA ASN A 285 -12.29 -11.05 2.50
C ASN A 285 -12.51 -10.23 1.22
N ILE A 286 -12.55 -10.92 0.10
CA ILE A 286 -12.75 -10.28 -1.22
C ILE A 286 -14.15 -9.68 -1.40
N GLU A 287 -15.15 -10.18 -0.66
CA GLU A 287 -16.54 -9.73 -0.80
C GLU A 287 -16.74 -8.29 -0.32
N TYR A 288 -15.94 -7.85 0.65
CA TYR A 288 -16.03 -6.48 1.14
C TYR A 288 -15.72 -5.45 0.04
N PRO A 289 -14.52 -5.44 -0.58
CA PRO A 289 -14.22 -4.45 -1.62
C PRO A 289 -15.09 -4.59 -2.87
N ILE A 290 -15.60 -5.79 -3.19
CA ILE A 290 -16.55 -5.97 -4.31
C ILE A 290 -17.90 -5.31 -4.01
N SER A 291 -18.30 -5.26 -2.75
CA SER A 291 -19.61 -4.71 -2.35
C SER A 291 -19.57 -3.19 -2.07
N VAL A 292 -18.39 -2.58 -1.97
CA VAL A 292 -18.21 -1.12 -1.92
C VAL A 292 -18.27 -0.52 -3.32
#